data_9b3f4024b611e0a6ceff7c1d2d581329
#
_entry.id   9b3f4024b611e0a6ceff7c1d2d581329
#
_cell.length_a   1.000
_cell.length_b   1.000
_cell.length_c   1.000
_cell.angle_alpha   90.00
_cell.angle_beta   90.00
_cell.angle_gamma   90.00
#
_symmetry.space_group_name_H-M   'P 1'
#
loop_
_entity.id
_entity.type
_entity.pdbx_description
1 polymer ?
#
loop_
_entity_poly.entity_id
_entity_poly.type
_entity_poly.pdbx_seq_one_letter_code
_entity_poly.pdbx_strand_id
1 'polypeptide(L)'
;MAQVATPSQALTRPAAEVIRATPVQQASNGVLYAASGETAISATELEKMVAAVPRAIAAALVDARKAYYFVPLAVSDGESDKSETLIADRYDVALSDRAICHRNLTLGDSQCVFISTRLMDDKFSVAFEFYINVGHAFVERAGVSEQFADLAWEQVERKVRGETSLDAHEFRKLATASGSTPANEKAKNDYFGAAFADSIAIYMLSLYLDVDYYELREREYPLLAPPAMAERLKKVHELFPPNPGFEFNIFFRRRT
;
A
#
# COMPACT_ATOMS: atom_id res chain seq x y z
N MET A 1 45.27 -17.56 -13.63
CA MET A 1 44.05 -16.91 -14.14
C MET A 1 42.92 -17.36 -13.24
N ALA A 2 42.37 -16.47 -12.39
CA ALA A 2 41.20 -16.77 -11.56
C ALA A 2 39.96 -16.79 -12.45
N GLN A 3 39.27 -17.92 -12.52
CA GLN A 3 37.94 -17.99 -13.14
C GLN A 3 37.02 -17.08 -12.35
N VAL A 4 36.57 -15.98 -12.96
CA VAL A 4 35.47 -15.16 -12.47
C VAL A 4 34.23 -16.06 -12.59
N ALA A 5 33.73 -16.55 -11.48
CA ALA A 5 32.47 -17.30 -11.46
C ALA A 5 31.36 -16.37 -12.00
N THR A 6 30.74 -16.77 -13.08
CA THR A 6 29.54 -16.10 -13.62
C THR A 6 28.49 -16.13 -12.51
N PRO A 7 27.92 -14.98 -12.08
CA PRO A 7 26.86 -15.01 -11.09
C PRO A 7 25.72 -15.88 -11.60
N SER A 8 25.32 -16.88 -10.79
CA SER A 8 24.16 -17.73 -11.08
C SER A 8 22.92 -16.84 -11.19
N GLN A 9 22.22 -16.90 -12.32
CA GLN A 9 20.94 -16.19 -12.45
C GLN A 9 19.95 -16.63 -11.38
N ALA A 10 19.13 -15.70 -10.89
CA ALA A 10 18.06 -16.02 -9.96
C ALA A 10 17.08 -17.02 -10.60
N LEU A 11 16.72 -18.06 -9.83
CA LEU A 11 15.71 -19.03 -10.26
C LEU A 11 14.32 -18.42 -10.07
N THR A 12 13.54 -18.39 -11.15
CA THR A 12 12.15 -17.89 -11.11
C THR A 12 11.16 -19.06 -11.14
N ARG A 13 10.07 -18.93 -10.40
CA ARG A 13 8.97 -19.90 -10.34
C ARG A 13 7.63 -19.17 -10.54
N PRO A 14 6.62 -19.84 -11.13
CA PRO A 14 5.27 -19.30 -11.19
C PRO A 14 4.71 -19.00 -9.79
N ALA A 15 3.93 -17.93 -9.65
CA ALA A 15 3.32 -17.54 -8.37
C ALA A 15 2.47 -18.66 -7.74
N ALA A 16 1.77 -19.44 -8.56
CA ALA A 16 0.96 -20.58 -8.09
C ALA A 16 1.77 -21.69 -7.41
N GLU A 17 3.02 -21.92 -7.82
CA GLU A 17 3.92 -22.87 -7.16
C GLU A 17 4.37 -22.33 -5.81
N VAL A 18 4.76 -21.06 -5.76
CA VAL A 18 5.25 -20.45 -4.53
C VAL A 18 4.17 -20.41 -3.46
N ILE A 19 2.92 -20.08 -3.81
CA ILE A 19 1.79 -20.12 -2.86
C ILE A 19 1.59 -21.50 -2.26
N ARG A 20 1.68 -22.57 -3.07
CA ARG A 20 1.53 -23.95 -2.56
C ARG A 20 2.67 -24.38 -1.65
N ALA A 21 3.88 -23.86 -1.88
CA ALA A 21 5.07 -24.22 -1.15
C ALA A 21 5.34 -23.36 0.09
N THR A 22 4.72 -22.18 0.19
CA THR A 22 5.01 -21.20 1.24
C THR A 22 3.88 -21.18 2.26
N PRO A 23 4.13 -21.56 3.53
CA PRO A 23 3.11 -21.51 4.56
C PRO A 23 2.72 -20.07 4.86
N VAL A 24 1.41 -19.83 4.89
CA VAL A 24 0.83 -18.54 5.31
C VAL A 24 0.84 -18.47 6.83
N GLN A 25 1.31 -17.36 7.36
CA GLN A 25 1.29 -17.01 8.77
C GLN A 25 0.12 -16.06 9.05
N GLN A 26 -0.31 -16.04 10.30
CA GLN A 26 -1.31 -15.08 10.77
C GLN A 26 -0.68 -14.15 11.81
N ALA A 27 -0.71 -12.85 11.55
CA ALA A 27 -0.26 -11.86 12.51
C ALA A 27 -1.24 -11.72 13.69
N SER A 28 -0.81 -11.06 14.76
CA SER A 28 -1.60 -10.88 15.99
C SER A 28 -2.93 -10.14 15.79
N ASN A 29 -3.06 -9.37 14.72
CA ASN A 29 -4.28 -8.68 14.30
C ASN A 29 -5.16 -9.50 13.34
N GLY A 30 -4.73 -10.69 12.94
CA GLY A 30 -5.46 -11.59 12.06
C GLY A 30 -5.05 -11.52 10.59
N VAL A 31 -4.28 -10.55 10.14
CA VAL A 31 -3.82 -10.44 8.75
C VAL A 31 -2.99 -11.65 8.36
N LEU A 32 -3.29 -12.22 7.19
CA LEU A 32 -2.58 -13.35 6.62
C LEU A 32 -1.42 -12.85 5.77
N TYR A 33 -0.21 -13.38 6.02
CA TYR A 33 0.97 -13.02 5.26
C TYR A 33 1.96 -14.18 5.12
N ALA A 34 2.84 -14.08 4.15
CA ALA A 34 3.94 -15.02 3.93
C ALA A 34 5.14 -14.28 3.33
N ALA A 35 6.34 -14.81 3.53
CA ALA A 35 7.53 -14.36 2.84
C ALA A 35 8.21 -15.55 2.16
N SER A 36 8.75 -15.35 0.97
CA SER A 36 9.49 -16.35 0.22
C SER A 36 10.63 -15.69 -0.55
N GLY A 37 11.77 -16.37 -0.60
CA GLY A 37 12.99 -15.86 -1.21
C GLY A 37 13.81 -15.02 -0.24
N GLU A 38 14.90 -14.48 -0.75
CA GLU A 38 15.81 -13.64 0.02
C GLU A 38 15.18 -12.29 0.36
N THR A 39 15.31 -11.86 1.61
CA THR A 39 14.76 -10.60 2.11
C THR A 39 15.77 -9.92 3.03
N ALA A 40 15.85 -8.58 2.97
CA ALA A 40 16.68 -7.78 3.88
C ALA A 40 15.96 -7.47 5.21
N ILE A 41 14.63 -7.64 5.28
CA ILE A 41 13.84 -7.42 6.49
C ILE A 41 13.75 -8.72 7.29
N SER A 42 14.02 -8.66 8.59
CA SER A 42 13.85 -9.81 9.46
C SER A 42 12.37 -10.22 9.62
N ALA A 43 12.11 -11.50 9.89
CA ALA A 43 10.76 -12.00 10.12
C ALA A 43 10.03 -11.21 11.24
N THR A 44 10.73 -10.82 12.29
CA THR A 44 10.17 -10.03 13.39
C THR A 44 9.77 -8.62 12.96
N GLU A 45 10.57 -7.97 12.11
CA GLU A 45 10.21 -6.65 11.58
C GLU A 45 9.05 -6.71 10.60
N LEU A 46 9.00 -7.77 9.76
CA LEU A 46 7.88 -8.01 8.86
C LEU A 46 6.59 -8.25 9.64
N GLU A 47 6.63 -9.08 10.69
CA GLU A 47 5.49 -9.29 11.59
C GLU A 47 5.04 -7.98 12.24
N LYS A 48 5.97 -7.17 12.75
CA LYS A 48 5.66 -5.85 13.33
C LYS A 48 4.98 -4.94 12.31
N MET A 49 5.47 -4.88 11.08
CA MET A 49 4.86 -4.10 9.99
C MET A 49 3.42 -4.57 9.73
N VAL A 50 3.19 -5.86 9.60
CA VAL A 50 1.85 -6.42 9.37
C VAL A 50 0.93 -6.20 10.58
N ALA A 51 1.45 -6.36 11.79
CA ALA A 51 0.70 -6.18 13.05
C ALA A 51 0.30 -4.71 13.32
N ALA A 52 0.92 -3.73 12.63
CA ALA A 52 0.53 -2.32 12.74
C ALA A 52 -0.83 -2.02 12.09
N VAL A 53 -1.33 -2.88 11.19
CA VAL A 53 -2.68 -2.73 10.61
C VAL A 53 -3.73 -2.82 11.71
N PRO A 54 -4.57 -1.79 11.96
CA PRO A 54 -5.60 -1.80 12.98
C PRO A 54 -6.56 -2.98 12.83
N ARG A 55 -7.00 -3.57 13.95
CA ARG A 55 -7.87 -4.78 13.93
C ARG A 55 -9.15 -4.60 13.13
N ALA A 56 -9.75 -3.41 13.16
CA ALA A 56 -10.97 -3.14 12.41
C ALA A 56 -10.73 -3.18 10.89
N ILE A 57 -9.57 -2.73 10.42
CA ILE A 57 -9.15 -2.82 9.02
C ILE A 57 -8.79 -4.27 8.69
N ALA A 58 -8.01 -4.93 9.55
CA ALA A 58 -7.59 -6.31 9.37
C ALA A 58 -8.78 -7.28 9.25
N ALA A 59 -9.86 -7.08 10.02
CA ALA A 59 -11.05 -7.91 9.96
C ALA A 59 -11.67 -7.96 8.55
N ALA A 60 -11.76 -6.83 7.86
CA ALA A 60 -12.29 -6.78 6.49
C ALA A 60 -11.42 -7.57 5.49
N LEU A 61 -10.10 -7.61 5.70
CA LEU A 61 -9.15 -8.37 4.86
C LEU A 61 -9.25 -9.89 5.13
N VAL A 62 -9.41 -10.27 6.39
CA VAL A 62 -9.60 -11.67 6.81
C VAL A 62 -10.90 -12.23 6.22
N ASP A 63 -12.00 -11.49 6.30
CA ASP A 63 -13.28 -11.86 5.70
C ASP A 63 -13.19 -12.06 4.18
N ALA A 64 -12.31 -11.30 3.50
CA ALA A 64 -12.03 -11.45 2.08
C ALA A 64 -11.05 -12.59 1.77
N ARG A 65 -10.53 -13.31 2.78
CA ARG A 65 -9.47 -14.34 2.64
C ARG A 65 -8.25 -13.82 1.87
N LYS A 66 -7.89 -12.56 2.10
CA LYS A 66 -6.78 -11.90 1.43
C LYS A 66 -5.47 -12.18 2.16
N ALA A 67 -4.46 -12.69 1.44
CA ALA A 67 -3.13 -12.97 1.98
C ALA A 67 -2.06 -12.14 1.23
N TYR A 68 -1.10 -11.60 1.98
CA TYR A 68 -0.01 -10.78 1.46
C TYR A 68 1.29 -11.59 1.39
N TYR A 69 1.91 -11.61 0.22
CA TYR A 69 3.15 -12.34 -0.05
C TYR A 69 4.29 -11.37 -0.33
N PHE A 70 5.30 -11.36 0.52
CA PHE A 70 6.52 -10.57 0.35
C PHE A 70 7.56 -11.42 -0.36
N VAL A 71 7.87 -11.06 -1.61
CA VAL A 71 8.62 -11.91 -2.53
C VAL A 71 9.48 -11.09 -3.51
N PRO A 72 10.60 -11.60 -4.03
CA PRO A 72 11.29 -11.01 -5.18
C PRO A 72 10.40 -11.15 -6.43
N LEU A 73 9.58 -10.14 -6.70
CA LEU A 73 8.50 -10.15 -7.69
C LEU A 73 8.97 -9.68 -9.06
N ALA A 74 8.63 -10.42 -10.10
CA ALA A 74 8.86 -10.07 -11.49
C ALA A 74 7.69 -10.51 -12.36
N VAL A 75 7.69 -10.09 -13.62
CA VAL A 75 6.77 -10.56 -14.64
C VAL A 75 7.54 -11.21 -15.79
N SER A 76 6.93 -12.17 -16.50
CA SER A 76 7.50 -12.73 -17.72
C SER A 76 7.52 -11.69 -18.85
N ASP A 77 8.37 -11.90 -19.85
CA ASP A 77 8.36 -11.11 -21.07
C ASP A 77 7.01 -11.30 -21.79
N GLY A 78 6.36 -10.19 -22.15
CA GLY A 78 5.05 -10.21 -22.84
C GLY A 78 4.29 -8.90 -22.68
N GLU A 79 3.14 -8.78 -23.36
CA GLU A 79 2.22 -7.67 -23.15
C GLU A 79 1.67 -7.68 -21.72
N SER A 80 1.55 -6.52 -21.10
CA SER A 80 1.29 -6.35 -19.64
C SER A 80 0.11 -7.16 -19.09
N ASP A 81 -0.95 -7.35 -19.89
CA ASP A 81 -2.16 -8.10 -19.48
C ASP A 81 -2.02 -9.63 -19.54
N LYS A 82 -0.99 -10.13 -20.23
CA LYS A 82 -0.74 -11.58 -20.41
C LYS A 82 0.54 -12.05 -19.76
N SER A 83 1.29 -11.14 -19.11
CA SER A 83 2.54 -11.50 -18.46
C SER A 83 2.28 -12.38 -17.24
N GLU A 84 2.98 -13.51 -17.17
CA GLU A 84 2.94 -14.39 -16.00
C GLU A 84 3.65 -13.76 -14.81
N THR A 85 3.07 -13.93 -13.62
CA THR A 85 3.70 -13.49 -12.37
C THR A 85 4.75 -14.50 -11.94
N LEU A 86 5.99 -14.05 -11.88
CA LEU A 86 7.16 -14.84 -11.52
C LEU A 86 7.70 -14.41 -10.16
N ILE A 87 8.14 -15.37 -9.37
CA ILE A 87 8.76 -15.15 -8.08
C ILE A 87 10.16 -15.75 -8.12
N ALA A 88 11.16 -14.93 -7.87
CA ALA A 88 12.54 -15.34 -7.82
C ALA A 88 12.90 -15.91 -6.42
N ASP A 89 14.00 -16.64 -6.33
CA ASP A 89 14.58 -17.09 -5.05
C ASP A 89 15.32 -15.94 -4.35
N ARG A 90 15.84 -14.98 -5.11
CA ARG A 90 16.51 -13.77 -4.62
C ARG A 90 16.32 -12.60 -5.60
N TYR A 91 16.63 -11.40 -5.13
CA TYR A 91 16.73 -10.26 -6.02
C TYR A 91 17.99 -10.35 -6.89
N ASP A 92 17.83 -10.18 -8.21
CA ASP A 92 18.90 -10.11 -9.18
C ASP A 92 18.69 -8.84 -10.04
N VAL A 93 19.80 -8.12 -10.33
CA VAL A 93 19.76 -6.93 -11.20
C VAL A 93 19.17 -7.25 -12.59
N ALA A 94 19.35 -8.49 -13.08
CA ALA A 94 18.73 -8.95 -14.33
C ALA A 94 17.19 -8.97 -14.29
N LEU A 95 16.58 -8.93 -13.11
CA LEU A 95 15.13 -8.81 -12.93
C LEU A 95 14.64 -7.36 -12.93
N SER A 96 15.53 -6.36 -12.92
CA SER A 96 15.16 -4.94 -12.74
C SER A 96 14.14 -4.46 -13.77
N ASP A 97 14.33 -4.82 -15.04
CA ASP A 97 13.45 -4.41 -16.14
C ASP A 97 12.08 -5.12 -16.11
N ARG A 98 11.97 -6.21 -15.36
CA ARG A 98 10.75 -7.02 -15.19
C ARG A 98 10.17 -6.93 -13.79
N ALA A 99 10.80 -6.21 -12.89
CA ALA A 99 10.35 -6.07 -11.52
C ALA A 99 9.17 -5.09 -11.44
N ILE A 100 8.15 -5.50 -10.68
CA ILE A 100 6.96 -4.69 -10.38
C ILE A 100 6.83 -4.51 -8.87
N CYS A 101 6.16 -3.45 -8.43
CA CYS A 101 5.99 -3.15 -7.01
C CYS A 101 5.03 -4.11 -6.33
N HIS A 102 3.88 -4.38 -6.95
CA HIS A 102 2.90 -5.35 -6.46
C HIS A 102 2.15 -6.02 -7.60
N ARG A 103 1.47 -7.11 -7.29
CA ARG A 103 0.53 -7.81 -8.18
C ARG A 103 -0.60 -8.45 -7.37
N ASN A 104 -1.82 -8.24 -7.82
CA ASN A 104 -3.01 -8.89 -7.27
C ASN A 104 -3.38 -10.10 -8.13
N LEU A 105 -3.54 -11.27 -7.51
CA LEU A 105 -3.96 -12.50 -8.19
C LEU A 105 -5.07 -13.19 -7.40
N THR A 106 -6.03 -13.75 -8.12
CA THR A 106 -7.00 -14.70 -7.55
C THR A 106 -6.60 -16.11 -7.95
N LEU A 107 -6.33 -16.96 -6.96
CA LEU A 107 -5.91 -18.35 -7.15
C LEU A 107 -6.86 -19.27 -6.37
N GLY A 108 -7.78 -19.93 -7.09
CA GLY A 108 -8.91 -20.61 -6.50
C GLY A 108 -9.80 -19.63 -5.74
N ASP A 109 -10.10 -19.89 -4.47
CA ASP A 109 -10.90 -19.04 -3.60
C ASP A 109 -10.08 -18.00 -2.83
N SER A 110 -8.76 -17.96 -3.03
CA SER A 110 -7.85 -17.07 -2.29
C SER A 110 -7.46 -15.86 -3.12
N GLN A 111 -7.56 -14.68 -2.50
CA GLN A 111 -6.99 -13.45 -3.04
C GLN A 111 -5.58 -13.27 -2.52
N CYS A 112 -4.61 -13.17 -3.43
CA CYS A 112 -3.20 -13.04 -3.10
C CYS A 112 -2.67 -11.70 -3.59
N VAL A 113 -2.05 -10.94 -2.69
CA VAL A 113 -1.36 -9.68 -3.00
C VAL A 113 0.13 -9.92 -2.83
N PHE A 114 0.87 -9.83 -3.93
CA PHE A 114 2.32 -9.94 -3.92
C PHE A 114 2.93 -8.56 -3.79
N ILE A 115 3.81 -8.38 -2.82
CA ILE A 115 4.60 -7.17 -2.58
C ILE A 115 6.06 -7.48 -2.87
N SER A 116 6.71 -6.65 -3.67
CA SER A 116 8.07 -6.88 -4.11
C SER A 116 9.10 -6.65 -3.00
N THR A 117 9.92 -7.68 -2.72
CA THR A 117 11.01 -7.60 -1.74
C THR A 117 12.21 -6.78 -2.23
N ARG A 118 12.26 -6.37 -3.49
CA ARG A 118 13.31 -5.46 -3.98
C ARG A 118 13.30 -4.11 -3.26
N LEU A 119 12.15 -3.76 -2.66
CA LEU A 119 11.96 -2.54 -1.88
C LEU A 119 12.40 -2.72 -0.41
N MET A 120 12.81 -3.91 0.01
CA MET A 120 13.11 -4.22 1.41
C MET A 120 14.41 -3.62 1.95
N ASP A 121 15.29 -3.13 1.09
CA ASP A 121 16.45 -2.33 1.52
C ASP A 121 15.99 -0.95 2.03
N ASP A 122 14.84 -0.50 1.57
CA ASP A 122 14.13 0.69 2.02
C ASP A 122 12.82 0.29 2.71
N LYS A 123 12.87 0.23 4.03
CA LYS A 123 11.70 -0.14 4.87
C LYS A 123 10.48 0.76 4.64
N PHE A 124 10.72 2.03 4.32
CA PHE A 124 9.65 2.97 4.02
C PHE A 124 8.88 2.54 2.76
N SER A 125 9.58 2.29 1.66
CA SER A 125 8.96 1.93 0.38
C SER A 125 8.17 0.63 0.48
N VAL A 126 8.72 -0.41 1.13
CA VAL A 126 8.01 -1.69 1.31
C VAL A 126 6.77 -1.53 2.18
N ALA A 127 6.90 -0.83 3.31
CA ALA A 127 5.78 -0.60 4.21
C ALA A 127 4.70 0.25 3.54
N PHE A 128 5.09 1.28 2.81
CA PHE A 128 4.15 2.14 2.10
C PHE A 128 3.39 1.37 1.02
N GLU A 129 4.10 0.57 0.20
CA GLU A 129 3.48 -0.28 -0.82
C GLU A 129 2.49 -1.28 -0.20
N PHE A 130 2.87 -1.92 0.91
CA PHE A 130 1.98 -2.81 1.64
C PHE A 130 0.73 -2.08 2.14
N TYR A 131 0.90 -0.92 2.81
CA TYR A 131 -0.22 -0.19 3.39
C TYR A 131 -1.14 0.45 2.35
N ILE A 132 -0.62 0.90 1.21
CA ILE A 132 -1.45 1.33 0.07
C ILE A 132 -2.36 0.20 -0.38
N ASN A 133 -1.82 -1.01 -0.58
CA ASN A 133 -2.61 -2.18 -0.97
C ASN A 133 -3.63 -2.58 0.10
N VAL A 134 -3.30 -2.46 1.39
CA VAL A 134 -4.25 -2.66 2.50
C VAL A 134 -5.35 -1.62 2.48
N GLY A 135 -5.03 -0.34 2.33
CA GLY A 135 -5.99 0.77 2.29
C GLY A 135 -7.01 0.62 1.15
N HIS A 136 -6.52 0.36 -0.06
CA HIS A 136 -7.39 0.12 -1.21
C HIS A 136 -8.28 -1.10 -1.03
N ALA A 137 -7.72 -2.22 -0.56
CA ALA A 137 -8.49 -3.43 -0.30
C ALA A 137 -9.57 -3.23 0.77
N PHE A 138 -9.29 -2.43 1.80
CA PHE A 138 -10.26 -2.08 2.82
C PHE A 138 -11.39 -1.24 2.23
N VAL A 139 -11.08 -0.19 1.47
CA VAL A 139 -12.09 0.71 0.86
C VAL A 139 -12.95 -0.05 -0.15
N GLU A 140 -12.36 -0.92 -0.96
CA GLU A 140 -13.08 -1.79 -1.89
C GLU A 140 -14.13 -2.67 -1.16
N ARG A 141 -13.79 -3.16 0.03
CA ARG A 141 -14.63 -4.07 0.80
C ARG A 141 -15.64 -3.37 1.70
N ALA A 142 -15.24 -2.33 2.41
CA ALA A 142 -16.00 -1.66 3.46
C ALA A 142 -16.60 -0.32 3.02
N GLY A 143 -16.15 0.23 1.88
CA GLY A 143 -16.52 1.56 1.43
C GLY A 143 -15.80 2.68 2.18
N VAL A 144 -16.29 3.90 1.98
CA VAL A 144 -15.76 5.12 2.59
C VAL A 144 -16.65 5.51 3.77
N SER A 145 -16.04 5.89 4.90
CA SER A 145 -16.77 6.47 6.03
C SER A 145 -17.37 7.83 5.65
N GLU A 146 -18.66 8.03 5.93
CA GLU A 146 -19.35 9.33 5.72
C GLU A 146 -18.60 10.47 6.44
N GLN A 147 -18.16 10.25 7.68
CA GLN A 147 -17.42 11.25 8.46
C GLN A 147 -16.09 11.65 7.80
N PHE A 148 -15.42 10.71 7.12
CA PHE A 148 -14.21 11.02 6.37
C PHE A 148 -14.55 11.73 5.06
N ALA A 149 -15.58 11.30 4.34
CA ALA A 149 -16.02 11.91 3.10
C ALA A 149 -16.43 13.38 3.32
N ASP A 150 -17.16 13.66 4.40
CA ASP A 150 -17.57 15.04 4.77
C ASP A 150 -16.34 15.91 5.06
N LEU A 151 -15.37 15.43 5.86
CA LEU A 151 -14.13 16.15 6.13
C LEU A 151 -13.33 16.43 4.84
N ALA A 152 -13.17 15.41 4.00
CA ALA A 152 -12.42 15.57 2.75
C ALA A 152 -13.10 16.55 1.81
N TRP A 153 -14.44 16.53 1.72
CA TRP A 153 -15.18 17.47 0.88
C TRP A 153 -15.16 18.89 1.43
N GLU A 154 -15.30 19.07 2.74
CA GLU A 154 -15.12 20.39 3.39
C GLU A 154 -13.74 20.98 3.07
N GLN A 155 -12.68 20.20 3.05
CA GLN A 155 -11.35 20.65 2.64
C GLN A 155 -11.31 21.09 1.17
N VAL A 156 -12.04 20.41 0.28
CA VAL A 156 -12.18 20.80 -1.13
C VAL A 156 -12.90 22.14 -1.22
N GLU A 157 -14.02 22.33 -0.52
CA GLU A 157 -14.81 23.58 -0.50
C GLU A 157 -14.01 24.76 0.07
N ARG A 158 -13.20 24.53 1.11
CA ARG A 158 -12.24 25.50 1.66
C ARG A 158 -11.05 25.75 0.74
N LYS A 159 -11.00 25.12 -0.44
CA LYS A 159 -9.91 25.24 -1.43
C LYS A 159 -8.53 24.89 -0.86
N VAL A 160 -8.47 23.92 0.04
CA VAL A 160 -7.20 23.41 0.54
C VAL A 160 -6.34 22.90 -0.63
N ARG A 161 -5.06 23.29 -0.64
CA ARG A 161 -4.14 22.94 -1.73
C ARG A 161 -3.65 21.50 -1.61
N GLY A 162 -3.60 20.83 -2.76
CA GLY A 162 -2.95 19.53 -2.92
C GLY A 162 -3.84 18.34 -2.57
N GLU A 163 -3.31 17.15 -2.79
CA GLU A 163 -3.95 15.86 -2.47
C GLU A 163 -2.93 14.80 -2.03
N THR A 164 -3.44 13.62 -1.65
CA THR A 164 -2.66 12.51 -1.09
C THR A 164 -1.99 11.65 -2.16
N SER A 165 -2.57 11.59 -3.37
CA SER A 165 -2.08 10.86 -4.53
C SER A 165 -2.43 11.56 -5.83
N LEU A 166 -1.86 11.10 -6.95
CA LEU A 166 -2.21 11.57 -8.28
C LEU A 166 -3.67 11.25 -8.60
N ASP A 167 -4.13 10.05 -8.27
CA ASP A 167 -5.52 9.63 -8.50
C ASP A 167 -6.49 10.51 -7.73
N ALA A 168 -6.26 10.74 -6.43
CA ALA A 168 -7.09 11.65 -5.64
C ALA A 168 -7.09 13.08 -6.24
N HIS A 169 -5.94 13.54 -6.74
CA HIS A 169 -5.81 14.86 -7.37
C HIS A 169 -6.63 14.95 -8.67
N GLU A 170 -6.52 13.97 -9.55
CA GLU A 170 -7.26 13.96 -10.82
C GLU A 170 -8.78 13.78 -10.61
N PHE A 171 -9.20 12.88 -9.70
CA PHE A 171 -10.61 12.71 -9.37
C PHE A 171 -11.21 13.98 -8.76
N ARG A 172 -10.48 14.68 -7.88
CA ARG A 172 -10.89 15.96 -7.34
C ARG A 172 -11.09 17.01 -8.44
N LYS A 173 -10.18 17.13 -9.41
CA LYS A 173 -10.30 18.04 -10.56
C LYS A 173 -11.57 17.75 -11.36
N LEU A 174 -11.84 16.48 -11.64
CA LEU A 174 -13.05 16.06 -12.35
C LEU A 174 -14.32 16.34 -11.54
N ALA A 175 -14.32 16.05 -10.24
CA ALA A 175 -15.45 16.29 -9.33
C ALA A 175 -15.80 17.77 -9.20
N THR A 176 -14.80 18.66 -9.29
CA THR A 176 -14.97 20.11 -9.17
C THR A 176 -15.07 20.84 -10.52
N ALA A 177 -15.05 20.13 -11.64
CA ALA A 177 -15.21 20.72 -12.96
C ALA A 177 -16.59 21.39 -13.11
N SER A 178 -16.66 22.43 -13.94
CA SER A 178 -17.88 23.22 -14.14
C SER A 178 -19.03 22.36 -14.69
N GLY A 179 -20.20 22.48 -14.06
CA GLY A 179 -21.41 21.73 -14.40
C GLY A 179 -21.66 20.56 -13.43
N SER A 180 -22.92 20.30 -13.12
CA SER A 180 -23.32 19.10 -12.35
C SER A 180 -23.73 18.01 -13.34
N THR A 181 -22.87 17.00 -13.48
CA THR A 181 -23.11 15.84 -14.38
C THR A 181 -22.96 14.54 -13.61
N PRO A 182 -23.53 13.43 -14.08
CA PRO A 182 -23.29 12.11 -13.46
C PRO A 182 -21.79 11.74 -13.40
N ALA A 183 -20.98 12.26 -14.33
CA ALA A 183 -19.52 12.06 -14.33
C ALA A 183 -18.86 12.78 -13.15
N ASN A 184 -19.32 13.97 -12.78
CA ASN A 184 -18.80 14.69 -11.60
C ASN A 184 -19.13 13.96 -10.31
N GLU A 185 -20.34 13.41 -10.17
CA GLU A 185 -20.74 12.64 -9.00
C GLU A 185 -19.92 11.32 -8.89
N LYS A 186 -19.71 10.63 -10.03
CA LYS A 186 -18.83 9.46 -10.04
C LYS A 186 -17.41 9.85 -9.61
N ALA A 187 -16.84 10.90 -10.20
CA ALA A 187 -15.51 11.37 -9.85
C ALA A 187 -15.39 11.80 -8.37
N LYS A 188 -16.45 12.34 -7.78
CA LYS A 188 -16.51 12.66 -6.35
C LYS A 188 -16.44 11.40 -5.49
N ASN A 189 -17.14 10.34 -5.86
CA ASN A 189 -17.07 9.06 -5.16
C ASN A 189 -15.69 8.40 -5.31
N ASP A 190 -15.13 8.43 -6.53
CA ASP A 190 -13.78 7.93 -6.82
C ASP A 190 -12.72 8.72 -6.01
N TYR A 191 -12.89 10.05 -5.89
CA TYR A 191 -12.08 10.91 -5.04
C TYR A 191 -12.12 10.49 -3.56
N PHE A 192 -13.31 10.27 -3.02
CA PHE A 192 -13.44 9.83 -1.63
C PHE A 192 -12.75 8.49 -1.41
N GLY A 193 -12.91 7.55 -2.34
CA GLY A 193 -12.26 6.25 -2.28
C GLY A 193 -10.73 6.36 -2.25
N ALA A 194 -10.14 7.08 -3.20
CA ALA A 194 -8.70 7.28 -3.29
C ALA A 194 -8.16 8.02 -2.05
N ALA A 195 -8.75 9.17 -1.70
CA ALA A 195 -8.30 9.98 -0.57
C ALA A 195 -8.39 9.23 0.78
N PHE A 196 -9.39 8.34 0.94
CA PHE A 196 -9.54 7.55 2.16
C PHE A 196 -8.52 6.43 2.22
N ALA A 197 -8.34 5.67 1.12
CA ALA A 197 -7.34 4.61 1.04
C ALA A 197 -5.92 5.13 1.32
N ASP A 198 -5.54 6.25 0.69
CA ASP A 198 -4.27 6.92 0.90
C ASP A 198 -4.08 7.38 2.36
N SER A 199 -5.13 7.97 2.96
CA SER A 199 -5.08 8.45 4.34
C SER A 199 -4.94 7.28 5.33
N ILE A 200 -5.60 6.16 5.08
CA ILE A 200 -5.45 4.91 5.85
C ILE A 200 -4.01 4.39 5.71
N ALA A 201 -3.45 4.38 4.49
CA ALA A 201 -2.08 3.92 4.26
C ALA A 201 -1.05 4.78 4.99
N ILE A 202 -1.16 6.10 4.90
CA ILE A 202 -0.25 7.05 5.59
C ILE A 202 -0.40 6.93 7.12
N TYR A 203 -1.62 6.72 7.61
CA TYR A 203 -1.87 6.47 9.03
C TYR A 203 -1.17 5.20 9.50
N MET A 204 -1.35 4.06 8.81
CA MET A 204 -0.67 2.81 9.16
C MET A 204 0.86 2.93 9.07
N LEU A 205 1.36 3.64 8.06
CA LEU A 205 2.78 3.92 7.94
C LEU A 205 3.32 4.69 9.16
N SER A 206 2.57 5.68 9.65
CA SER A 206 2.93 6.45 10.84
C SER A 206 2.86 5.65 12.16
N LEU A 207 2.11 4.54 12.20
CA LEU A 207 2.12 3.61 13.33
C LEU A 207 3.38 2.73 13.36
N TYR A 208 3.97 2.48 12.18
CA TYR A 208 5.12 1.57 12.03
C TYR A 208 6.46 2.31 12.03
N LEU A 209 6.53 3.48 11.39
CA LEU A 209 7.74 4.29 11.20
C LEU A 209 7.53 5.74 11.66
N ASP A 210 8.61 6.40 12.06
CA ASP A 210 8.63 7.88 12.20
C ASP A 210 8.77 8.48 10.79
N VAL A 211 7.68 9.04 10.27
CA VAL A 211 7.57 9.50 8.88
C VAL A 211 7.59 11.02 8.82
N ASP A 212 8.53 11.58 8.05
CA ASP A 212 8.41 12.97 7.61
C ASP A 212 7.41 13.01 6.43
N TYR A 213 6.26 13.68 6.64
CA TYR A 213 5.21 13.78 5.63
C TYR A 213 5.70 14.32 4.28
N TYR A 214 6.77 15.13 4.27
CA TYR A 214 7.34 15.64 3.03
C TYR A 214 8.14 14.60 2.23
N GLU A 215 8.46 13.44 2.80
CA GLU A 215 9.08 12.32 2.08
C GLU A 215 8.08 11.57 1.19
N LEU A 216 6.77 11.71 1.46
CA LEU A 216 5.68 11.17 0.63
C LEU A 216 5.51 11.90 -0.72
N ARG A 217 6.39 12.83 -1.03
CA ARG A 217 6.29 13.74 -2.16
C ARG A 217 6.43 13.02 -3.49
N GLU A 218 5.37 13.02 -4.31
CA GLU A 218 5.47 12.83 -5.74
C GLU A 218 5.67 14.17 -6.47
N ARG A 219 6.22 14.14 -7.69
CA ARG A 219 6.61 15.37 -8.41
C ARG A 219 5.50 15.92 -9.29
N GLU A 220 4.48 15.11 -9.61
CA GLU A 220 3.50 15.42 -10.64
C GLU A 220 2.26 16.16 -10.12
N TYR A 221 2.05 16.16 -8.81
CA TYR A 221 0.95 16.87 -8.18
C TYR A 221 1.37 17.57 -6.87
N PRO A 222 0.67 18.61 -6.43
CA PRO A 222 0.95 19.23 -5.13
C PRO A 222 0.45 18.33 -3.99
N LEU A 223 1.35 17.99 -3.06
CA LEU A 223 1.00 17.25 -1.85
C LEU A 223 -0.02 18.04 -1.02
N LEU A 224 -0.98 17.34 -0.40
CA LEU A 224 -1.98 17.93 0.48
C LEU A 224 -1.31 18.76 1.59
N ALA A 225 -1.87 19.92 1.88
CA ALA A 225 -1.33 20.78 2.93
C ALA A 225 -1.22 20.04 4.28
N PRO A 226 -0.06 20.10 4.99
CA PRO A 226 0.16 19.32 6.21
C PRO A 226 -0.91 19.46 7.30
N PRO A 227 -1.50 20.64 7.57
CA PRO A 227 -2.60 20.76 8.53
C PRO A 227 -3.84 19.95 8.11
N ALA A 228 -4.18 19.93 6.82
CA ALA A 228 -5.33 19.20 6.30
C ALA A 228 -5.07 17.68 6.34
N MET A 229 -3.83 17.25 6.04
CA MET A 229 -3.45 15.85 6.22
C MET A 229 -3.54 15.43 7.67
N ALA A 230 -3.09 16.26 8.60
CA ALA A 230 -3.22 15.99 10.03
C ALA A 230 -4.69 15.84 10.48
N GLU A 231 -5.61 16.63 9.92
CA GLU A 231 -7.06 16.47 10.16
C GLU A 231 -7.55 15.10 9.66
N ARG A 232 -7.16 14.69 8.44
CA ARG A 232 -7.52 13.37 7.89
C ARG A 232 -6.96 12.22 8.74
N LEU A 233 -5.68 12.28 9.13
CA LEU A 233 -5.05 11.24 9.95
C LEU A 233 -5.70 11.12 11.33
N LYS A 234 -6.07 12.24 11.97
CA LYS A 234 -6.84 12.22 13.22
C LYS A 234 -8.21 11.56 13.05
N LYS A 235 -8.89 11.85 11.93
CA LYS A 235 -10.17 11.21 11.62
C LYS A 235 -10.01 9.71 11.40
N VAL A 236 -8.98 9.27 10.68
CA VAL A 236 -8.68 7.84 10.50
C VAL A 236 -8.35 7.18 11.84
N HIS A 237 -7.58 7.85 12.71
CA HIS A 237 -7.28 7.37 14.06
C HIS A 237 -8.54 7.20 14.93
N GLU A 238 -9.50 8.14 14.85
CA GLU A 238 -10.78 8.04 15.55
C GLU A 238 -11.60 6.83 15.06
N LEU A 239 -11.60 6.57 13.76
CA LEU A 239 -12.32 5.46 13.14
C LEU A 239 -11.64 4.10 13.41
N PHE A 240 -10.32 4.09 13.43
CA PHE A 240 -9.49 2.88 13.52
C PHE A 240 -8.37 3.05 14.55
N PRO A 241 -8.67 2.95 15.85
CA PRO A 241 -7.64 3.03 16.89
C PRO A 241 -6.52 2.01 16.67
N PRO A 242 -5.26 2.34 17.02
CA PRO A 242 -4.13 1.45 16.84
C PRO A 242 -4.24 0.22 17.73
N ASN A 243 -3.59 -0.86 17.34
CA ASN A 243 -3.45 -2.05 18.15
C ASN A 243 -2.55 -1.78 19.38
N PRO A 244 -2.69 -2.55 20.48
CA PRO A 244 -1.79 -2.45 21.63
C PRO A 244 -0.31 -2.54 21.20
N GLY A 245 0.52 -1.63 21.69
CA GLY A 245 1.94 -1.54 21.34
C GLY A 245 2.26 -0.63 20.15
N PHE A 246 1.24 -0.02 19.53
CA PHE A 246 1.40 1.01 18.52
C PHE A 246 0.78 2.32 19.00
N GLU A 247 1.43 3.43 18.68
CA GLU A 247 0.99 4.76 19.07
C GLU A 247 0.89 5.67 17.85
N PHE A 248 -0.13 6.53 17.83
CA PHE A 248 -0.30 7.55 16.82
C PHE A 248 0.00 8.91 17.39
N ASN A 249 1.03 9.58 16.84
CA ASN A 249 1.43 10.92 17.23
C ASN A 249 1.70 11.78 15.98
N ILE A 250 1.29 13.04 16.01
CA ILE A 250 1.60 14.03 14.98
C ILE A 250 2.47 15.11 15.57
N PHE A 251 3.66 15.31 15.00
CA PHE A 251 4.58 16.36 15.40
C PHE A 251 4.71 17.41 14.31
N PHE A 252 4.53 18.67 14.66
CA PHE A 252 4.79 19.79 13.77
C PHE A 252 6.20 20.32 14.03
N ARG A 253 7.11 20.06 13.08
CA ARG A 253 8.46 20.61 13.13
C ARG A 253 8.51 21.89 12.29
N ARG A 254 9.01 23.00 12.86
CA ARG A 254 9.38 24.16 12.05
C ARG A 254 10.63 23.81 11.27
N ARG A 255 10.57 23.90 9.93
CA ARG A 255 11.79 23.93 9.13
C ARG A 255 12.46 25.28 9.33
N THR A 256 13.64 25.28 9.96
CA THR A 256 14.56 26.44 10.02
C THR A 256 15.27 26.60 8.69
#